data_6bd5a81599fa72e373d9afa15ac65044
#
_entry.id   6bd5a81599fa72e373d9afa15ac65044
#
_cell.length_a   1.000
_cell.length_b   1.000
_cell.length_c   1.000
_cell.angle_alpha   90.00
_cell.angle_beta   90.00
_cell.angle_gamma   90.00
#
_symmetry.space_group_name_H-M   'P 1'
#
loop_
_entity.id
_entity.type
_entity.pdbx_description
1 polymer ?
#
loop_
_entity_poly.entity_id
_entity_poly.type
_entity_poly.pdbx_seq_one_letter_code
_entity_poly.pdbx_strand_id
1 'polypeptide(L)'
;IFDGLNWRIDPGVHWQVSGANGSGKTTLLSLITGDSPHCYTNDLTVFGFKRGSGESIWQIKQYIGYVSSALHLAYRVSGTVESVIISGFFDSVGVYQRPTAPQKSAASAWLALIGLTQARQQPFAQQSYGNQRLLLIARALVKQPALLILDEPCLGLDAFNRGLVLALIEKLI
;
A
#
# COMPACT_ATOMS: atom_id res chain seq x y z
N ILE A 1 2.16 9.49 -22.72
CA ILE A 1 1.55 10.21 -21.56
C ILE A 1 2.57 11.15 -20.95
N PHE A 2 3.82 10.70 -20.77
CA PHE A 2 4.93 11.53 -20.31
C PHE A 2 5.95 11.67 -21.43
N ASP A 3 6.39 12.90 -21.67
CA ASP A 3 7.43 13.21 -22.65
C ASP A 3 8.63 13.82 -21.87
N GLY A 4 9.75 13.07 -21.87
CA GLY A 4 10.99 13.51 -21.22
C GLY A 4 10.91 13.74 -19.70
N LEU A 5 10.04 13.02 -18.98
CA LEU A 5 9.94 13.15 -17.53
C LEU A 5 11.21 12.64 -16.84
N ASN A 6 11.94 13.55 -16.21
CA ASN A 6 13.04 13.24 -15.32
C ASN A 6 12.62 13.49 -13.88
N TRP A 7 12.65 12.46 -13.06
CA TRP A 7 12.22 12.56 -11.65
C TRP A 7 13.04 11.62 -10.78
N ARG A 8 13.45 12.14 -9.61
CA ARG A 8 14.18 11.40 -8.61
C ARG A 8 13.47 11.50 -7.27
N ILE A 9 13.35 10.38 -6.57
CA ILE A 9 12.81 10.29 -5.21
C ILE A 9 13.95 9.86 -4.30
N ASP A 10 14.33 10.73 -3.39
CA ASP A 10 15.38 10.46 -2.41
C ASP A 10 14.78 10.03 -1.06
N PRO A 11 15.51 9.24 -0.24
CA PRO A 11 15.06 8.86 1.11
C PRO A 11 14.75 10.11 1.96
N GLY A 12 13.65 10.04 2.74
CA GLY A 12 13.21 11.13 3.61
C GLY A 12 12.55 12.30 2.89
N VAL A 13 12.34 12.20 1.57
CA VAL A 13 11.60 13.21 0.81
C VAL A 13 10.19 12.72 0.51
N HIS A 14 9.20 13.53 0.89
CA HIS A 14 7.79 13.21 0.65
C HIS A 14 7.26 13.99 -0.55
N TRP A 15 6.55 13.31 -1.44
CA TRP A 15 6.02 13.87 -2.66
C TRP A 15 4.50 13.81 -2.70
N GLN A 16 3.90 14.90 -3.13
CA GLN A 16 2.49 14.93 -3.52
C GLN A 16 2.40 15.10 -5.04
N VAL A 17 1.83 14.10 -5.71
CA VAL A 17 1.57 14.15 -7.16
C VAL A 17 0.13 14.60 -7.37
N SER A 18 -0.06 15.79 -7.94
CA SER A 18 -1.37 16.36 -8.25
C SER A 18 -1.57 16.56 -9.75
N GLY A 19 -2.80 16.56 -10.19
CA GLY A 19 -3.17 16.77 -11.59
C GLY A 19 -4.61 16.33 -11.88
N ALA A 20 -5.15 16.76 -13.02
CA ALA A 20 -6.51 16.41 -13.45
C ALA A 20 -6.70 14.89 -13.59
N ASN A 21 -7.94 14.42 -13.61
CA ASN A 21 -8.24 13.03 -13.93
C ASN A 21 -7.75 12.71 -15.34
N GLY A 22 -7.13 11.54 -15.50
CA GLY A 22 -6.52 11.11 -16.77
C GLY A 22 -5.13 11.72 -17.08
N SER A 23 -4.56 12.56 -16.19
CA SER A 23 -3.21 13.14 -16.40
C SER A 23 -2.05 12.15 -16.29
N GLY A 24 -2.32 10.88 -15.97
CA GLY A 24 -1.30 9.84 -15.90
C GLY A 24 -0.77 9.53 -14.49
N LYS A 25 -1.34 10.09 -13.42
CA LYS A 25 -0.90 9.83 -12.03
C LYS A 25 -0.78 8.33 -11.72
N THR A 26 -1.85 7.58 -11.92
CA THR A 26 -1.86 6.12 -11.69
C THR A 26 -0.90 5.39 -12.64
N THR A 27 -0.72 5.88 -13.89
CA THR A 27 0.26 5.32 -14.82
C THR A 27 1.68 5.51 -14.28
N LEU A 28 2.01 6.69 -13.74
CA LEU A 28 3.31 6.94 -13.12
C LEU A 28 3.56 5.99 -11.93
N LEU A 29 2.56 5.81 -11.07
CA LEU A 29 2.65 4.89 -9.93
C LEU A 29 2.82 3.45 -10.41
N SER A 30 2.12 3.03 -11.48
CA SER A 30 2.24 1.67 -12.03
C SER A 30 3.61 1.39 -12.66
N LEU A 31 4.34 2.42 -13.12
CA LEU A 31 5.74 2.28 -13.53
C LEU A 31 6.64 1.97 -12.34
N ILE A 32 6.45 2.67 -11.22
CA ILE A 32 7.25 2.46 -9.99
C ILE A 32 6.99 1.08 -9.41
N THR A 33 5.72 0.66 -9.29
CA THR A 33 5.34 -0.65 -8.76
C THR A 33 5.67 -1.80 -9.72
N GLY A 34 5.92 -1.50 -11.01
CA GLY A 34 6.18 -2.50 -12.04
C GLY A 34 4.94 -3.21 -12.56
N ASP A 35 3.75 -2.67 -12.29
CA ASP A 35 2.48 -3.22 -12.78
C ASP A 35 2.21 -2.83 -14.25
N SER A 36 2.96 -1.86 -14.79
CA SER A 36 2.94 -1.48 -16.20
C SER A 36 4.12 -2.08 -16.95
N PRO A 37 3.92 -2.74 -18.11
CA PRO A 37 5.01 -3.26 -18.94
C PRO A 37 5.96 -2.16 -19.46
N HIS A 38 5.49 -0.91 -19.51
CA HIS A 38 6.33 0.23 -19.91
C HIS A 38 7.47 0.53 -18.92
N CYS A 39 7.47 -0.05 -17.71
CA CYS A 39 8.60 0.08 -16.79
C CYS A 39 9.89 -0.54 -17.35
N TYR A 40 9.81 -1.47 -18.33
CA TYR A 40 10.94 -2.12 -18.98
C TYR A 40 11.42 -1.39 -20.24
N THR A 41 10.63 -0.47 -20.78
CA THR A 41 10.97 0.30 -22.00
C THR A 41 11.46 1.71 -21.70
N ASN A 42 11.44 2.11 -20.43
CA ASN A 42 11.92 3.41 -19.95
C ASN A 42 13.17 3.23 -19.07
N ASP A 43 14.00 4.26 -19.00
CA ASP A 43 15.15 4.25 -18.09
C ASP A 43 14.70 4.49 -16.65
N LEU A 44 14.36 3.40 -15.99
CA LEU A 44 13.79 3.41 -14.63
C LEU A 44 14.65 2.57 -13.70
N THR A 45 15.07 3.18 -12.60
CA THR A 45 15.76 2.50 -11.50
C THR A 45 14.95 2.67 -10.21
N VAL A 46 14.68 1.58 -9.51
CA VAL A 46 13.92 1.56 -8.26
C VAL A 46 14.74 0.81 -7.20
N PHE A 47 15.06 1.47 -6.09
CA PHE A 47 15.95 0.95 -5.02
C PHE A 47 17.30 0.43 -5.51
N GLY A 48 17.86 1.08 -6.55
CA GLY A 48 19.12 0.65 -7.16
C GLY A 48 18.98 -0.47 -8.20
N PHE A 49 17.80 -1.06 -8.38
CA PHE A 49 17.54 -2.05 -9.41
C PHE A 49 17.08 -1.36 -10.70
N LYS A 50 17.88 -1.45 -11.76
CA LYS A 50 17.47 -0.99 -13.09
C LYS A 50 16.44 -1.96 -13.66
N ARG A 51 15.29 -1.45 -14.12
CA ARG A 51 14.23 -2.29 -14.69
C ARG A 51 14.71 -2.96 -15.97
N GLY A 52 14.45 -4.27 -16.09
CA GLY A 52 14.87 -5.08 -17.24
C GLY A 52 16.31 -5.58 -17.18
N SER A 53 17.00 -5.47 -16.05
CA SER A 53 18.36 -6.02 -15.85
C SER A 53 18.40 -7.46 -15.32
N GLY A 54 17.23 -8.13 -15.26
CA GLY A 54 17.09 -9.50 -14.76
C GLY A 54 16.55 -9.58 -13.31
N GLU A 55 16.18 -8.45 -12.73
CA GLU A 55 15.55 -8.37 -11.41
C GLU A 55 14.15 -9.00 -11.40
N SER A 56 13.79 -9.63 -10.31
CA SER A 56 12.41 -10.06 -10.07
C SER A 56 11.57 -8.87 -9.56
N ILE A 57 10.34 -8.73 -10.05
CA ILE A 57 9.39 -7.75 -9.56
C ILE A 57 9.16 -7.90 -8.04
N TRP A 58 9.22 -9.11 -7.52
CA TRP A 58 9.04 -9.41 -6.10
C TRP A 58 10.17 -8.84 -5.23
N GLN A 59 11.40 -8.78 -5.77
CA GLN A 59 12.54 -8.15 -5.09
C GLN A 59 12.33 -6.66 -4.85
N ILE A 60 11.52 -6.01 -5.69
CA ILE A 60 11.21 -4.59 -5.58
C ILE A 60 9.94 -4.39 -4.76
N LYS A 61 8.89 -5.19 -5.00
CA LYS A 61 7.60 -5.06 -4.29
C LYS A 61 7.72 -5.24 -2.78
N GLN A 62 8.68 -6.02 -2.30
CA GLN A 62 8.91 -6.15 -0.85
C GLN A 62 9.24 -4.82 -0.16
N TYR A 63 9.82 -3.85 -0.88
CA TYR A 63 10.16 -2.51 -0.35
C TYR A 63 9.06 -1.48 -0.55
N ILE A 64 7.95 -1.84 -1.23
CA ILE A 64 6.86 -0.92 -1.55
C ILE A 64 5.61 -1.29 -0.76
N GLY A 65 5.08 -0.35 0.00
CA GLY A 65 3.71 -0.39 0.50
C GLY A 65 2.81 0.35 -0.48
N TYR A 66 1.74 -0.30 -0.97
CA TYR A 66 0.84 0.29 -1.95
C TYR A 66 -0.61 0.22 -1.49
N VAL A 67 -1.28 1.37 -1.54
CA VAL A 67 -2.72 1.51 -1.24
C VAL A 67 -3.37 2.31 -2.35
N SER A 68 -4.41 1.76 -2.97
CA SER A 68 -5.21 2.46 -3.97
C SER A 68 -6.69 2.14 -3.81
N SER A 69 -7.54 2.93 -4.43
CA SER A 69 -8.98 2.64 -4.50
C SER A 69 -9.27 1.40 -5.32
N ALA A 70 -8.51 1.16 -6.39
CA ALA A 70 -8.61 -0.06 -7.19
C ALA A 70 -8.26 -1.32 -6.38
N LEU A 71 -7.17 -1.28 -5.58
CA LEU A 71 -6.81 -2.36 -4.67
C LEU A 71 -7.93 -2.63 -3.65
N HIS A 72 -8.52 -1.58 -3.08
CA HIS A 72 -9.61 -1.73 -2.11
C HIS A 72 -10.82 -2.44 -2.73
N LEU A 73 -11.24 -2.04 -3.91
CA LEU A 73 -12.38 -2.67 -4.61
C LEU A 73 -12.09 -4.14 -5.01
N ALA A 74 -10.83 -4.43 -5.36
CA ALA A 74 -10.39 -5.76 -5.73
C ALA A 74 -10.12 -6.67 -4.52
N TYR A 75 -9.96 -6.11 -3.31
CA TYR A 75 -9.61 -6.86 -2.11
C TYR A 75 -10.81 -7.61 -1.53
N ARG A 76 -11.18 -8.69 -2.21
CA ARG A 76 -12.33 -9.55 -1.86
C ARG A 76 -11.80 -10.85 -1.26
N VAL A 77 -11.58 -10.84 0.06
CA VAL A 77 -11.12 -12.01 0.80
C VAL A 77 -12.11 -12.40 1.88
N SER A 78 -12.24 -13.69 2.15
CA SER A 78 -12.99 -14.25 3.27
C SER A 78 -12.22 -14.24 4.59
N GLY A 79 -11.14 -13.45 4.68
CA GLY A 79 -10.25 -13.42 5.83
C GLY A 79 -10.74 -12.52 6.96
N THR A 80 -10.14 -12.71 8.14
CA THR A 80 -10.35 -11.86 9.31
C THR A 80 -9.57 -10.55 9.18
N VAL A 81 -9.98 -9.55 9.95
CA VAL A 81 -9.31 -8.25 10.10
C VAL A 81 -7.81 -8.42 10.38
N GLU A 82 -7.43 -9.33 11.28
CA GLU A 82 -6.02 -9.64 11.56
C GLU A 82 -5.30 -10.25 10.36
N SER A 83 -5.94 -11.19 9.67
CA SER A 83 -5.34 -11.86 8.52
C SER A 83 -5.06 -10.89 7.37
N VAL A 84 -5.86 -9.84 7.22
CA VAL A 84 -5.63 -8.80 6.23
C VAL A 84 -4.31 -8.07 6.50
N ILE A 85 -4.05 -7.65 7.74
CA ILE A 85 -2.77 -7.00 8.10
C ILE A 85 -1.60 -7.98 7.89
N ILE A 86 -1.73 -9.22 8.37
CA ILE A 86 -0.69 -10.25 8.23
C ILE A 86 -0.33 -10.51 6.76
N SER A 87 -1.32 -10.47 5.85
CA SER A 87 -1.06 -10.67 4.41
C SER A 87 -0.10 -9.65 3.81
N GLY A 88 0.08 -8.50 4.47
CA GLY A 88 1.03 -7.46 4.07
C GLY A 88 2.50 -7.90 4.13
N PHE A 89 2.84 -8.85 5.01
CA PHE A 89 4.20 -9.41 5.06
C PHE A 89 4.54 -10.27 3.84
N PHE A 90 3.53 -10.76 3.13
CA PHE A 90 3.67 -11.68 2.00
C PHE A 90 3.32 -11.02 0.66
N ASP A 91 2.94 -9.75 0.66
CA ASP A 91 2.42 -9.01 -0.52
C ASP A 91 1.30 -9.75 -1.27
N SER A 92 0.55 -10.60 -0.56
CA SER A 92 -0.51 -11.43 -1.12
C SER A 92 -1.90 -10.92 -0.74
N VAL A 93 -2.90 -11.26 -1.55
CA VAL A 93 -4.31 -11.10 -1.20
C VAL A 93 -4.74 -12.35 -0.44
N GLY A 94 -4.81 -12.25 0.89
CA GLY A 94 -5.00 -13.39 1.80
C GLY A 94 -3.69 -13.96 2.36
N VAL A 95 -3.81 -14.87 3.33
CA VAL A 95 -2.67 -15.51 4.01
C VAL A 95 -2.58 -16.97 3.60
N TYR A 96 -1.51 -17.34 2.90
CA TYR A 96 -1.28 -18.71 2.39
C TYR A 96 -0.12 -19.41 3.09
N GLN A 97 0.57 -18.70 3.98
CA GLN A 97 1.68 -19.22 4.76
C GLN A 97 1.37 -19.07 6.26
N ARG A 98 1.93 -19.94 7.08
CA ARG A 98 1.76 -19.86 8.53
C ARG A 98 2.54 -18.65 9.07
N PRO A 99 1.85 -17.65 9.66
CA PRO A 99 2.52 -16.47 10.18
C PRO A 99 3.34 -16.80 11.43
N THR A 100 4.50 -16.16 11.55
CA THR A 100 5.36 -16.25 12.72
C THR A 100 4.79 -15.47 13.92
N ALA A 101 5.30 -15.76 15.13
CA ALA A 101 4.90 -15.03 16.33
C ALA A 101 5.20 -13.51 16.24
N PRO A 102 6.36 -13.05 15.74
CA PRO A 102 6.62 -11.63 15.52
C PRO A 102 5.64 -10.97 14.55
N GLN A 103 5.27 -11.66 13.45
CA GLN A 103 4.29 -11.12 12.49
C GLN A 103 2.89 -10.93 13.11
N LYS A 104 2.46 -11.88 13.94
CA LYS A 104 1.20 -11.76 14.69
C LYS A 104 1.25 -10.63 15.71
N SER A 105 2.37 -10.47 16.41
CA SER A 105 2.58 -9.37 17.36
C SER A 105 2.51 -8.01 16.67
N ALA A 106 3.18 -7.86 15.53
CA ALA A 106 3.13 -6.64 14.74
C ALA A 106 1.72 -6.33 14.23
N ALA A 107 0.98 -7.33 13.72
CA ALA A 107 -0.41 -7.15 13.32
C ALA A 107 -1.30 -6.71 14.50
N SER A 108 -1.08 -7.28 15.68
CA SER A 108 -1.82 -6.87 16.90
C SER A 108 -1.52 -5.42 17.30
N ALA A 109 -0.27 -4.97 17.18
CA ALA A 109 0.13 -3.59 17.45
C ALA A 109 -0.55 -2.62 16.45
N TRP A 110 -0.61 -2.97 15.17
CA TRP A 110 -1.33 -2.19 14.17
C TRP A 110 -2.83 -2.12 14.45
N LEU A 111 -3.47 -3.23 14.86
CA LEU A 111 -4.89 -3.23 15.26
C LEU A 111 -5.15 -2.30 16.43
N ALA A 112 -4.26 -2.28 17.43
CA ALA A 112 -4.36 -1.36 18.54
C ALA A 112 -4.21 0.11 18.08
N LEU A 113 -3.26 0.39 17.19
CA LEU A 113 -3.01 1.74 16.67
C LEU A 113 -4.22 2.32 15.93
N ILE A 114 -4.89 1.50 15.12
CA ILE A 114 -6.07 1.93 14.33
C ILE A 114 -7.41 1.71 15.05
N GLY A 115 -7.39 1.29 16.33
CA GLY A 115 -8.59 1.14 17.17
C GLY A 115 -9.47 -0.08 16.84
N LEU A 116 -8.94 -1.10 16.15
CA LEU A 116 -9.70 -2.27 15.66
C LEU A 116 -9.38 -3.56 16.42
N THR A 117 -8.80 -3.50 17.60
CA THR A 117 -8.44 -4.69 18.42
C THR A 117 -9.63 -5.61 18.66
N GLN A 118 -10.80 -5.07 18.96
CA GLN A 118 -12.01 -5.85 19.25
C GLN A 118 -12.59 -6.53 17.99
N ALA A 119 -12.28 -6.00 16.81
CA ALA A 119 -12.71 -6.57 15.54
C ALA A 119 -11.74 -7.62 14.98
N ARG A 120 -10.67 -7.96 15.68
CA ARG A 120 -9.55 -8.81 15.25
C ARG A 120 -9.97 -10.05 14.47
N GLN A 121 -10.96 -10.79 14.99
CA GLN A 121 -11.45 -12.05 14.42
C GLN A 121 -12.69 -11.88 13.54
N GLN A 122 -13.19 -10.66 13.40
CA GLN A 122 -14.33 -10.38 12.53
C GLN A 122 -13.92 -10.46 11.06
N PRO A 123 -14.85 -10.82 10.17
CA PRO A 123 -14.60 -10.79 8.73
C PRO A 123 -14.27 -9.36 8.25
N PHE A 124 -13.25 -9.23 7.40
CA PHE A 124 -12.89 -7.96 6.76
C PHE A 124 -14.07 -7.34 5.99
N ALA A 125 -14.82 -8.17 5.26
CA ALA A 125 -15.96 -7.72 4.47
C ALA A 125 -17.11 -7.11 5.29
N GLN A 126 -17.18 -7.40 6.60
CA GLN A 126 -18.20 -6.84 7.50
C GLN A 126 -17.76 -5.50 8.12
N GLN A 127 -16.53 -5.07 7.90
CA GLN A 127 -16.08 -3.78 8.38
C GLN A 127 -16.65 -2.63 7.56
N SER A 128 -16.82 -1.46 8.18
CA SER A 128 -17.15 -0.24 7.45
C SER A 128 -16.10 0.07 6.39
N TYR A 129 -16.48 0.81 5.34
CA TYR A 129 -15.55 1.20 4.28
C TYR A 129 -14.32 1.94 4.83
N GLY A 130 -14.51 2.81 5.84
CA GLY A 130 -13.41 3.51 6.52
C GLY A 130 -12.47 2.55 7.26
N ASN A 131 -13.01 1.60 8.02
CA ASN A 131 -12.21 0.59 8.71
C ASN A 131 -11.45 -0.29 7.71
N GLN A 132 -12.08 -0.69 6.61
CA GLN A 132 -11.40 -1.43 5.54
C GLN A 132 -10.23 -0.64 4.96
N ARG A 133 -10.39 0.68 4.76
CA ARG A 133 -9.31 1.55 4.27
C ARG A 133 -8.15 1.62 5.27
N LEU A 134 -8.43 1.83 6.56
CA LEU A 134 -7.40 1.83 7.62
C LEU A 134 -6.66 0.49 7.68
N LEU A 135 -7.38 -0.63 7.55
CA LEU A 135 -6.78 -1.97 7.51
C LEU A 135 -5.86 -2.16 6.31
N LEU A 136 -6.22 -1.68 5.12
CA LEU A 136 -5.36 -1.77 3.95
C LEU A 136 -4.12 -0.87 4.05
N ILE A 137 -4.22 0.28 4.73
CA ILE A 137 -3.06 1.12 5.04
C ILE A 137 -2.15 0.39 6.04
N ALA A 138 -2.70 -0.14 7.14
CA ALA A 138 -1.93 -0.93 8.11
C ALA A 138 -1.26 -2.16 7.45
N ARG A 139 -1.96 -2.84 6.55
CA ARG A 139 -1.42 -3.93 5.73
C ARG A 139 -0.23 -3.49 4.90
N ALA A 140 -0.29 -2.34 4.25
CA ALA A 140 0.81 -1.83 3.44
C ALA A 140 2.03 -1.46 4.28
N LEU A 141 1.81 -1.06 5.54
CA LEU A 141 2.85 -0.57 6.45
C LEU A 141 3.45 -1.64 7.36
N VAL A 142 2.76 -2.78 7.58
CA VAL A 142 3.17 -3.79 8.56
C VAL A 142 4.56 -4.37 8.30
N LYS A 143 5.00 -4.41 7.05
CA LYS A 143 6.33 -4.85 6.62
C LYS A 143 7.40 -3.76 6.66
N GLN A 144 7.05 -2.53 7.10
CA GLN A 144 7.94 -1.35 7.13
C GLN A 144 8.58 -1.05 5.76
N PRO A 145 7.78 -0.76 4.75
CA PRO A 145 8.28 -0.54 3.39
C PRO A 145 9.18 0.70 3.33
N ALA A 146 10.19 0.68 2.45
CA ALA A 146 11.05 1.83 2.20
C ALA A 146 10.32 2.94 1.40
N LEU A 147 9.29 2.59 0.65
CA LEU A 147 8.44 3.53 -0.08
C LEU A 147 6.96 3.19 0.18
N LEU A 148 6.20 4.17 0.65
CA LEU A 148 4.74 4.08 0.76
C LEU A 148 4.10 4.88 -0.37
N ILE A 149 3.28 4.23 -1.17
CA ILE A 149 2.51 4.86 -2.25
C ILE A 149 1.02 4.85 -1.84
N LEU A 150 0.45 6.05 -1.79
CA LEU A 150 -0.95 6.26 -1.45
C LEU A 150 -1.66 6.90 -2.66
N ASP A 151 -2.40 6.10 -3.41
CA ASP A 151 -3.20 6.56 -4.55
C ASP A 151 -4.65 6.80 -4.09
N GLU A 152 -5.01 8.07 -3.96
CA GLU A 152 -6.31 8.53 -3.47
C GLU A 152 -6.74 7.88 -2.14
N PRO A 153 -5.92 7.94 -1.07
CA PRO A 153 -6.16 7.18 0.16
C PRO A 153 -7.45 7.57 0.88
N CYS A 154 -7.95 8.78 0.64
CA CYS A 154 -9.15 9.32 1.30
C CYS A 154 -10.42 9.28 0.42
N LEU A 155 -10.34 8.73 -0.80
CA LEU A 155 -11.49 8.66 -1.69
C LEU A 155 -12.62 7.81 -1.07
N GLY A 156 -13.85 8.36 -1.09
CA GLY A 156 -15.03 7.69 -0.57
C GLY A 156 -15.15 7.63 0.96
N LEU A 157 -14.26 8.29 1.69
CA LEU A 157 -14.32 8.39 3.15
C LEU A 157 -15.17 9.59 3.60
N ASP A 158 -15.95 9.40 4.66
CA ASP A 158 -16.56 10.48 5.42
C ASP A 158 -15.50 11.35 6.13
N ALA A 159 -15.91 12.50 6.68
CA ALA A 159 -14.99 13.45 7.31
C ALA A 159 -14.22 12.86 8.49
N PHE A 160 -14.86 12.00 9.30
CA PHE A 160 -14.23 11.36 10.46
C PHE A 160 -13.14 10.37 10.03
N ASN A 161 -13.46 9.42 9.13
CA ASN A 161 -12.51 8.44 8.64
C ASN A 161 -11.38 9.08 7.83
N ARG A 162 -11.66 10.15 7.09
CA ARG A 162 -10.64 10.95 6.40
C ARG A 162 -9.66 11.56 7.41
N GLY A 163 -10.17 12.12 8.53
CA GLY A 163 -9.32 12.64 9.61
C GLY A 163 -8.41 11.58 10.20
N LEU A 164 -8.91 10.36 10.43
CA LEU A 164 -8.10 9.25 10.95
C LEU A 164 -6.98 8.84 9.97
N VAL A 165 -7.28 8.74 8.69
CA VAL A 165 -6.28 8.41 7.65
C VAL A 165 -5.19 9.48 7.59
N LEU A 166 -5.57 10.77 7.58
CA LEU A 166 -4.61 11.88 7.55
C LEU A 166 -3.73 11.89 8.82
N ALA A 167 -4.32 11.73 10.00
CA ALA A 167 -3.57 11.66 11.25
C ALA A 167 -2.61 10.46 11.30
N LEU A 168 -2.98 9.33 10.69
CA LEU A 168 -2.08 8.19 10.55
C LEU A 168 -0.91 8.51 9.62
N ILE A 169 -1.16 9.15 8.47
CA ILE A 169 -0.12 9.56 7.53
C ILE A 169 0.83 10.58 8.17
N GLU A 170 0.32 11.58 8.88
CA GLU A 170 1.13 12.59 9.59
C GLU A 170 2.08 11.99 10.64
N LYS A 171 1.72 10.85 11.24
CA LYS A 171 2.61 10.14 12.18
C LYS A 171 3.72 9.34 11.51
N LEU A 172 3.66 9.15 10.19
CA LEU A 172 4.63 8.39 9.41
C LEU A 172 5.67 9.28 8.74
N ILE A 173 5.37 10.57 8.66
CA ILE A 173 6.23 11.63 8.14
C ILE A 173 7.03 12.28 9.27
#